data_4ce811e84cb7afd20c6222db0b1f67bc
#
_entry.id   4ce811e84cb7afd20c6222db0b1f67bc
#
_cell.length_a   1.000
_cell.length_b   1.000
_cell.length_c   1.000
_cell.angle_alpha   90.00
_cell.angle_beta   90.00
_cell.angle_gamma   90.00
#
_symmetry.space_group_name_H-M   'P 1'
#
loop_
_entity.id
_entity.type
_entity.pdbx_description
1 polymer ?
#
loop_
_entity_poly.entity_id
_entity_poly.type
_entity_poly.pdbx_seq_one_letter_code
_entity_poly.pdbx_strand_id
1 'polypeptide(L)'
;TRIDLTPMVDLGFLLITFFMLTTTLNKPQTMEINMPVKDKILPEDQTKIKESQAMTIILTEKDKIYYYFGITDPKVEVTDFSNKGIRKILLDESKKRNPYLDSIAIYKQQLESRKITEDIYKRRIAGVKAYKDGLIVLIKSDEKSKYKNLVDILDEMQITNIGRYAIVDIAPAELELIKNL
;
A
#
# COMPACT_ATOMS: atom_id res chain seq x y z
N THR A 1 20.13 22.77 -59.12
CA THR A 1 20.41 21.74 -58.11
C THR A 1 19.26 21.73 -57.09
N ARG A 2 18.42 20.69 -57.10
CA ARG A 2 17.42 20.48 -56.07
C ARG A 2 18.11 19.83 -54.89
N ILE A 3 18.06 20.45 -53.74
CA ILE A 3 18.58 19.87 -52.48
C ILE A 3 17.55 18.85 -52.03
N ASP A 4 17.96 17.59 -51.88
CA ASP A 4 17.12 16.54 -51.35
C ASP A 4 17.06 16.69 -49.80
N LEU A 5 15.87 17.05 -49.29
CA LEU A 5 15.62 17.28 -47.88
C LEU A 5 15.16 16.00 -47.14
N THR A 6 15.01 14.89 -47.88
CA THR A 6 14.52 13.63 -47.32
C THR A 6 15.34 13.12 -46.11
N PRO A 7 16.68 13.17 -46.11
CA PRO A 7 17.45 12.74 -44.96
C PRO A 7 17.27 13.62 -43.71
N MET A 8 17.02 14.91 -43.92
CA MET A 8 16.76 15.85 -42.81
C MET A 8 15.42 15.61 -42.13
N VAL A 9 14.39 15.28 -42.93
CA VAL A 9 13.06 14.98 -42.41
C VAL A 9 13.08 13.63 -41.66
N ASP A 10 13.77 12.64 -42.18
CA ASP A 10 13.91 11.31 -41.56
C ASP A 10 14.64 11.40 -40.22
N LEU A 11 15.71 12.19 -40.13
CA LEU A 11 16.41 12.44 -38.87
C LEU A 11 15.47 13.10 -37.83
N GLY A 12 14.69 14.09 -38.25
CA GLY A 12 13.71 14.77 -37.39
C GLY A 12 12.62 13.80 -36.89
N PHE A 13 12.12 12.94 -37.80
CA PHE A 13 11.12 11.94 -37.44
C PHE A 13 11.67 10.90 -36.42
N LEU A 14 12.87 10.40 -36.65
CA LEU A 14 13.53 9.48 -35.72
C LEU A 14 13.76 10.13 -34.34
N LEU A 15 14.14 11.39 -34.31
CA LEU A 15 14.33 12.14 -33.06
C LEU A 15 13.02 12.25 -32.28
N ILE A 16 11.92 12.64 -32.96
CA ILE A 16 10.60 12.78 -32.34
C ILE A 16 10.09 11.44 -31.83
N THR A 17 10.21 10.36 -32.60
CA THR A 17 9.78 9.02 -32.18
C THR A 17 10.60 8.51 -31.02
N PHE A 18 11.90 8.77 -30.97
CA PHE A 18 12.76 8.43 -29.85
C PHE A 18 12.34 9.18 -28.59
N PHE A 19 12.11 10.49 -28.65
CA PHE A 19 11.63 11.26 -27.49
C PHE A 19 10.25 10.81 -27.02
N MET A 20 9.32 10.52 -27.93
CA MET A 20 8.01 9.98 -27.55
C MET A 20 8.14 8.64 -26.83
N LEU A 21 9.03 7.75 -27.31
CA LEU A 21 9.27 6.46 -26.66
C LEU A 21 9.87 6.64 -25.27
N THR A 22 10.89 7.48 -25.13
CA THR A 22 11.56 7.71 -23.83
C THR A 22 10.65 8.38 -22.82
N THR A 23 9.81 9.32 -23.22
CA THR A 23 8.85 9.97 -22.30
C THR A 23 7.72 9.04 -21.88
N THR A 24 7.34 8.06 -22.71
CA THR A 24 6.30 7.07 -22.36
C THR A 24 6.79 6.06 -21.32
N LEU A 25 8.10 5.78 -21.29
CA LEU A 25 8.70 4.85 -20.31
C LEU A 25 8.86 5.47 -18.93
N ASN A 26 8.93 6.79 -18.83
CA ASN A 26 9.10 7.52 -17.57
C ASN A 26 7.78 7.96 -16.94
N LYS A 27 6.73 7.13 -16.96
CA LYS A 27 5.55 7.40 -16.12
C LYS A 27 5.96 7.21 -14.67
N PRO A 28 6.07 8.29 -13.85
CA PRO A 28 6.29 8.11 -12.42
C PRO A 28 5.11 7.30 -11.88
N GLN A 29 5.39 6.16 -11.31
CA GLN A 29 4.42 5.41 -10.52
C GLN A 29 4.19 6.23 -9.23
N THR A 30 3.26 7.17 -9.27
CA THR A 30 2.84 7.87 -8.06
C THR A 30 2.07 6.89 -7.21
N MET A 31 2.60 6.64 -6.02
CA MET A 31 1.92 5.87 -4.99
C MET A 31 0.72 6.69 -4.51
N GLU A 32 -0.49 6.29 -4.90
CA GLU A 32 -1.69 6.89 -4.34
C GLU A 32 -1.84 6.40 -2.90
N ILE A 33 -1.35 7.22 -1.96
CA ILE A 33 -1.61 7.01 -0.53
C ILE A 33 -3.05 7.45 -0.29
N ASN A 34 -3.98 6.53 -0.30
CA ASN A 34 -5.35 6.76 0.12
C ASN A 34 -5.38 6.90 1.65
N MET A 35 -4.97 8.08 2.15
CA MET A 35 -5.28 8.42 3.53
C MET A 35 -6.80 8.45 3.68
N PRO A 36 -7.37 7.79 4.71
CA PRO A 36 -8.77 7.96 5.02
C PRO A 36 -9.01 9.47 5.19
N VAL A 37 -9.89 10.02 4.35
CA VAL A 37 -10.31 11.41 4.45
C VAL A 37 -10.78 11.61 5.88
N LYS A 38 -10.25 12.62 6.58
CA LYS A 38 -10.85 13.10 7.83
C LYS A 38 -12.18 13.76 7.48
N ASP A 39 -13.17 12.97 7.11
CA ASP A 39 -14.53 13.42 7.22
C ASP A 39 -14.72 13.79 8.68
N LYS A 40 -15.29 14.97 8.92
CA LYS A 40 -15.71 15.40 10.26
C LYS A 40 -16.79 14.43 10.76
N ILE A 41 -16.34 13.25 11.15
CA ILE A 41 -17.18 12.24 11.80
C ILE A 41 -17.49 12.83 13.16
N LEU A 42 -18.78 13.00 13.41
CA LEU A 42 -19.28 13.41 14.71
C LEU A 42 -18.64 12.53 15.80
N PRO A 43 -18.28 13.10 16.97
CA PRO A 43 -17.53 12.37 18.01
C PRO A 43 -18.19 11.08 18.48
N GLU A 44 -19.49 10.91 18.24
CA GLU A 44 -20.26 9.71 18.62
C GLU A 44 -20.09 8.53 17.64
N ASP A 45 -19.69 8.78 16.40
CA ASP A 45 -19.42 7.75 15.38
C ASP A 45 -17.92 7.43 15.21
N GLN A 46 -17.07 7.88 16.11
CA GLN A 46 -15.77 7.27 16.32
C GLN A 46 -16.03 5.85 16.84
N THR A 47 -16.55 5.06 15.93
CA THR A 47 -16.75 3.62 16.10
C THR A 47 -15.47 3.11 16.72
N LYS A 48 -15.56 2.65 17.95
CA LYS A 48 -14.57 1.78 18.57
C LYS A 48 -14.14 0.85 17.46
N ILE A 49 -13.00 1.13 16.84
CA ILE A 49 -12.34 0.19 15.93
C ILE A 49 -12.39 -1.09 16.74
N LYS A 50 -13.13 -2.09 16.25
CA LYS A 50 -13.22 -3.34 16.99
C LYS A 50 -11.78 -3.71 17.28
N GLU A 51 -11.36 -3.79 18.52
CA GLU A 51 -9.96 -4.01 18.91
C GLU A 51 -9.32 -5.12 18.09
N SER A 52 -10.12 -6.13 17.76
CA SER A 52 -9.73 -7.25 16.91
C SER A 52 -9.40 -6.91 15.44
N GLN A 53 -9.74 -5.71 14.95
CA GLN A 53 -9.49 -5.31 13.55
C GLN A 53 -8.23 -4.49 13.38
N ALA A 54 -7.70 -3.93 14.46
CA ALA A 54 -6.50 -3.10 14.43
C ALA A 54 -5.24 -3.95 14.56
N MET A 55 -4.32 -3.79 13.63
CA MET A 55 -2.95 -4.29 13.70
C MET A 55 -2.01 -3.10 13.73
N THR A 56 -1.16 -3.04 14.73
CA THR A 56 -0.12 -2.01 14.82
C THR A 56 1.21 -2.61 14.37
N ILE A 57 1.89 -1.91 13.48
CA ILE A 57 3.23 -2.24 12.99
C ILE A 57 4.18 -1.15 13.46
N ILE A 58 5.26 -1.52 14.12
CA ILE A 58 6.29 -0.58 14.59
C ILE A 58 7.61 -0.90 13.89
N LEU A 59 8.16 0.11 13.24
CA LEU A 59 9.42 0.04 12.52
C LEU A 59 10.54 0.57 13.38
N THR A 60 11.64 -0.19 13.48
CA THR A 60 12.79 0.15 14.31
C THR A 60 14.09 0.26 13.51
N GLU A 61 15.15 0.69 14.16
CA GLU A 61 16.48 0.89 13.56
C GLU A 61 17.10 -0.37 12.94
N LYS A 62 16.82 -1.55 13.54
CA LYS A 62 17.50 -2.83 13.20
C LYS A 62 16.87 -3.61 12.05
N ASP A 63 16.10 -2.96 11.17
CA ASP A 63 15.35 -3.61 10.07
C ASP A 63 14.43 -4.75 10.57
N LYS A 64 13.97 -4.66 11.82
CA LYS A 64 12.99 -5.55 12.43
C LYS A 64 11.64 -4.85 12.49
N ILE A 65 10.61 -5.66 12.33
CA ILE A 65 9.21 -5.22 12.44
C ILE A 65 8.65 -5.82 13.72
N TYR A 66 8.16 -4.95 14.58
CA TYR A 66 7.36 -5.34 15.72
C TYR A 66 5.89 -5.14 15.37
N TYR A 67 5.07 -6.10 15.68
CA TYR A 67 3.64 -5.97 15.42
C TYR A 67 2.82 -6.58 16.55
N TYR A 68 1.61 -6.08 16.70
CA TYR A 68 0.64 -6.60 17.63
C TYR A 68 -0.79 -6.34 17.16
N PHE A 69 -1.73 -7.09 17.71
CA PHE A 69 -3.15 -6.93 17.44
C PHE A 69 -3.85 -6.35 18.67
N GLY A 70 -4.86 -5.51 18.42
CA GLY A 70 -5.65 -4.91 19.48
C GLY A 70 -5.01 -3.66 20.09
N ILE A 71 -5.67 -3.16 21.14
CA ILE A 71 -5.26 -1.94 21.83
C ILE A 71 -4.93 -2.27 23.31
N THR A 72 -5.63 -3.26 23.88
CA THR A 72 -5.53 -3.64 25.29
C THR A 72 -4.65 -4.89 25.42
N ASP A 73 -3.60 -4.81 26.22
CA ASP A 73 -2.62 -5.89 26.49
C ASP A 73 -1.95 -6.45 25.21
N PRO A 74 -1.15 -5.64 24.50
CA PRO A 74 -0.58 -6.02 23.23
C PRO A 74 0.49 -7.10 23.38
N LYS A 75 0.27 -8.28 22.82
CA LYS A 75 1.32 -9.27 22.63
C LYS A 75 2.17 -8.88 21.44
N VAL A 76 3.33 -8.29 21.71
CA VAL A 76 4.25 -7.85 20.67
C VAL A 76 5.01 -9.05 20.12
N GLU A 77 4.90 -9.24 18.82
CA GLU A 77 5.64 -10.24 18.05
C GLU A 77 6.64 -9.56 17.13
N VAL A 78 7.71 -10.27 16.80
CA VAL A 78 8.80 -9.77 15.95
C VAL A 78 8.79 -10.52 14.63
N THR A 79 8.93 -9.79 13.54
CA THR A 79 9.03 -10.35 12.18
C THR A 79 10.04 -9.57 11.34
N ASP A 80 10.22 -10.01 10.12
CA ASP A 80 11.12 -9.40 9.13
C ASP A 80 10.36 -8.94 7.87
N PHE A 81 11.07 -8.28 6.95
CA PHE A 81 10.55 -7.83 5.66
C PHE A 81 10.49 -8.94 4.60
N SER A 82 10.67 -10.20 4.97
CA SER A 82 10.65 -11.32 4.02
C SER A 82 9.22 -11.68 3.58
N ASN A 83 9.14 -12.41 2.46
CA ASN A 83 7.87 -12.94 1.95
C ASN A 83 7.19 -13.91 2.93
N LYS A 84 7.97 -14.56 3.80
CA LYS A 84 7.47 -15.46 4.86
C LYS A 84 7.22 -14.74 6.18
N GLY A 85 7.74 -13.52 6.33
CA GLY A 85 7.54 -12.65 7.48
C GLY A 85 6.26 -11.84 7.38
N ILE A 86 6.41 -10.51 7.38
CA ILE A 86 5.26 -9.58 7.47
C ILE A 86 4.23 -9.78 6.35
N ARG A 87 4.66 -10.07 5.09
CA ARG A 87 3.76 -10.27 3.96
C ARG A 87 2.79 -11.42 4.20
N LYS A 88 3.28 -12.56 4.68
CA LYS A 88 2.44 -13.71 4.98
C LYS A 88 1.42 -13.38 6.06
N ILE A 89 1.86 -12.72 7.14
CA ILE A 89 0.99 -12.32 8.24
C ILE A 89 -0.13 -11.40 7.75
N LEU A 90 0.23 -10.37 6.95
CA LEU A 90 -0.74 -9.44 6.38
C LEU A 90 -1.74 -10.13 5.44
N LEU A 91 -1.28 -11.06 4.60
CA LEU A 91 -2.16 -11.83 3.72
C LEU A 91 -3.12 -12.72 4.49
N ASP A 92 -2.62 -13.46 5.48
CA ASP A 92 -3.43 -14.38 6.27
C ASP A 92 -4.49 -13.61 7.07
N GLU A 93 -4.10 -12.50 7.71
CA GLU A 93 -5.02 -11.69 8.50
C GLU A 93 -6.01 -10.88 7.65
N SER A 94 -5.58 -10.39 6.48
CA SER A 94 -6.50 -9.70 5.58
C SER A 94 -7.53 -10.66 4.97
N LYS A 95 -7.14 -11.88 4.61
CA LYS A 95 -8.07 -12.91 4.09
C LYS A 95 -9.10 -13.35 5.13
N LYS A 96 -8.69 -13.50 6.38
CA LYS A 96 -9.62 -13.86 7.47
C LYS A 96 -10.72 -12.82 7.65
N ARG A 97 -10.42 -11.54 7.39
CA ARG A 97 -11.33 -10.42 7.65
C ARG A 97 -12.06 -9.91 6.43
N ASN A 98 -11.51 -10.10 5.24
CA ASN A 98 -12.09 -9.63 3.98
C ASN A 98 -12.31 -10.79 2.99
N PRO A 99 -13.50 -11.38 2.96
CA PRO A 99 -13.81 -12.50 2.08
C PRO A 99 -13.83 -12.12 0.59
N TYR A 100 -13.86 -10.81 0.27
CA TYR A 100 -13.92 -10.32 -1.10
C TYR A 100 -12.54 -10.15 -1.76
N LEU A 101 -11.43 -10.38 -1.04
CA LEU A 101 -10.08 -10.23 -1.60
C LEU A 101 -9.83 -11.14 -2.80
N ASP A 102 -10.36 -12.35 -2.79
CA ASP A 102 -10.19 -13.30 -3.90
C ASP A 102 -10.88 -12.82 -5.18
N SER A 103 -11.89 -11.94 -5.07
CA SER A 103 -12.56 -11.36 -6.25
C SER A 103 -11.66 -10.41 -7.05
N ILE A 104 -10.58 -9.91 -6.48
CA ILE A 104 -9.61 -9.05 -7.17
C ILE A 104 -8.98 -9.78 -8.36
N ALA A 105 -8.64 -11.06 -8.18
CA ALA A 105 -8.08 -11.87 -9.26
C ALA A 105 -9.09 -12.03 -10.42
N ILE A 106 -10.38 -12.21 -10.09
CA ILE A 106 -11.46 -12.31 -11.09
C ILE A 106 -11.61 -10.98 -11.84
N TYR A 107 -11.58 -9.85 -11.14
CA TYR A 107 -11.68 -8.54 -11.79
C TYR A 107 -10.48 -8.25 -12.68
N LYS A 108 -9.28 -8.66 -12.28
CA LYS A 108 -8.07 -8.56 -13.10
C LYS A 108 -8.21 -9.38 -14.39
N GLN A 109 -8.67 -10.61 -14.31
CA GLN A 109 -8.95 -11.46 -15.49
C GLN A 109 -10.01 -10.84 -16.41
N GLN A 110 -11.05 -10.22 -15.84
CA GLN A 110 -12.07 -9.51 -16.62
C GLN A 110 -11.50 -8.29 -17.36
N LEU A 111 -10.58 -7.58 -16.75
CA LEU A 111 -9.89 -6.46 -17.39
C LEU A 111 -8.99 -6.95 -18.53
N GLU A 112 -8.17 -7.97 -18.28
CA GLU A 112 -7.28 -8.58 -19.29
C GLU A 112 -8.07 -9.14 -20.50
N SER A 113 -9.23 -9.74 -20.24
CA SER A 113 -10.16 -10.21 -21.28
C SER A 113 -11.03 -9.10 -21.90
N ARG A 114 -10.79 -7.82 -21.58
CA ARG A 114 -11.53 -6.65 -22.04
C ARG A 114 -13.05 -6.70 -21.78
N LYS A 115 -13.47 -7.46 -20.78
CA LYS A 115 -14.89 -7.54 -20.37
C LYS A 115 -15.32 -6.33 -19.54
N ILE A 116 -14.37 -5.68 -18.89
CA ILE A 116 -14.58 -4.45 -18.12
C ILE A 116 -13.52 -3.40 -18.51
N THR A 117 -13.85 -2.13 -18.33
CA THR A 117 -12.92 -1.01 -18.52
C THR A 117 -12.03 -0.81 -17.28
N GLU A 118 -10.92 -0.10 -17.45
CA GLU A 118 -10.00 0.21 -16.35
C GLU A 118 -10.69 0.99 -15.22
N ASP A 119 -11.61 1.89 -15.54
CA ASP A 119 -12.36 2.67 -14.55
C ASP A 119 -13.28 1.79 -13.69
N ILE A 120 -13.95 0.81 -14.32
CA ILE A 120 -14.79 -0.15 -13.61
C ILE A 120 -13.92 -1.03 -12.71
N TYR A 121 -12.77 -1.46 -13.21
CA TYR A 121 -11.80 -2.25 -12.45
C TYR A 121 -11.31 -1.49 -11.20
N LYS A 122 -10.84 -0.24 -11.38
CA LYS A 122 -10.38 0.62 -10.26
C LYS A 122 -11.49 0.81 -9.21
N ARG A 123 -12.72 1.09 -9.65
CA ARG A 123 -13.85 1.29 -8.74
C ARG A 123 -14.19 0.02 -7.95
N ARG A 124 -14.18 -1.14 -8.58
CA ARG A 124 -14.45 -2.42 -7.91
C ARG A 124 -13.36 -2.75 -6.89
N ILE A 125 -12.08 -2.59 -7.25
CA ILE A 125 -10.97 -2.81 -6.32
C ILE A 125 -11.04 -1.85 -5.14
N ALA A 126 -11.32 -0.57 -5.37
CA ALA A 126 -11.47 0.40 -4.29
C ALA A 126 -12.55 -0.04 -3.30
N GLY A 127 -13.69 -0.54 -3.78
CA GLY A 127 -14.74 -1.10 -2.93
C GLY A 127 -14.29 -2.31 -2.10
N VAL A 128 -13.53 -3.22 -2.69
CA VAL A 128 -12.98 -4.39 -1.97
C VAL A 128 -11.97 -3.95 -0.90
N LYS A 129 -11.08 -3.01 -1.24
CA LYS A 129 -10.07 -2.48 -0.31
C LYS A 129 -10.68 -1.67 0.84
N ALA A 130 -11.82 -1.00 0.60
CA ALA A 130 -12.53 -0.19 1.59
C ALA A 130 -13.52 -1.00 2.45
N TYR A 131 -13.47 -2.34 2.40
CA TYR A 131 -14.39 -3.19 3.15
C TYR A 131 -14.41 -2.83 4.65
N LYS A 132 -15.61 -2.62 5.19
CA LYS A 132 -15.82 -2.06 6.53
C LYS A 132 -15.22 -2.91 7.67
N ASP A 133 -15.30 -4.23 7.55
CA ASP A 133 -14.77 -5.15 8.56
C ASP A 133 -13.35 -5.66 8.22
N GLY A 134 -12.71 -5.06 7.20
CA GLY A 134 -11.36 -5.39 6.80
C GLY A 134 -10.29 -4.99 7.83
N LEU A 135 -9.09 -5.50 7.65
CA LEU A 135 -7.94 -5.17 8.49
C LEU A 135 -7.60 -3.68 8.42
N ILE A 136 -7.35 -3.08 9.57
CA ILE A 136 -6.85 -1.71 9.69
C ILE A 136 -5.41 -1.80 10.20
N VAL A 137 -4.47 -1.21 9.48
CA VAL A 137 -3.07 -1.23 9.85
C VAL A 137 -2.62 0.16 10.29
N LEU A 138 -2.09 0.26 11.50
CA LEU A 138 -1.45 1.45 12.02
C LEU A 138 0.07 1.27 11.89
N ILE A 139 0.69 2.11 11.08
CA ILE A 139 2.13 2.07 10.83
C ILE A 139 2.76 3.15 11.69
N LYS A 140 3.66 2.75 12.57
CA LYS A 140 4.41 3.63 13.46
C LYS A 140 5.90 3.48 13.19
N SER A 141 6.61 4.57 13.10
CA SER A 141 8.06 4.55 12.91
C SER A 141 8.76 5.21 14.09
N ASP A 142 9.79 4.58 14.58
CA ASP A 142 10.74 5.21 15.51
C ASP A 142 11.57 6.26 14.75
N GLU A 143 12.00 7.34 15.43
CA GLU A 143 12.85 8.38 14.85
C GLU A 143 14.14 7.83 14.22
N LYS A 144 14.62 6.70 14.72
CA LYS A 144 15.81 6.00 14.24
C LYS A 144 15.53 5.00 13.12
N SER A 145 14.26 4.79 12.75
CA SER A 145 13.91 3.87 11.69
C SER A 145 14.34 4.40 10.32
N LYS A 146 14.77 3.53 9.43
CA LYS A 146 15.14 3.92 8.08
C LYS A 146 13.90 4.25 7.26
N TYR A 147 13.93 5.34 6.50
CA TYR A 147 12.86 5.68 5.56
C TYR A 147 12.53 4.55 4.58
N LYS A 148 13.55 3.78 4.18
CA LYS A 148 13.37 2.58 3.36
C LYS A 148 12.35 1.60 3.98
N ASN A 149 12.42 1.36 5.28
CA ASN A 149 11.54 0.43 5.96
C ASN A 149 10.07 0.87 5.90
N LEU A 150 9.84 2.19 5.97
CA LEU A 150 8.51 2.76 5.79
C LEU A 150 7.99 2.53 4.36
N VAL A 151 8.83 2.77 3.35
CA VAL A 151 8.47 2.54 1.95
C VAL A 151 8.18 1.06 1.71
N ASP A 152 9.02 0.17 2.21
CA ASP A 152 8.84 -1.28 2.07
C ASP A 152 7.50 -1.74 2.69
N ILE A 153 7.09 -1.21 3.85
CA ILE A 153 5.79 -1.54 4.45
C ILE A 153 4.62 -0.96 3.64
N LEU A 154 4.75 0.25 3.09
CA LEU A 154 3.72 0.81 2.23
C LEU A 154 3.53 -0.01 0.95
N ASP A 155 4.62 -0.52 0.38
CA ASP A 155 4.55 -1.46 -0.75
C ASP A 155 3.84 -2.77 -0.35
N GLU A 156 4.11 -3.29 0.86
CA GLU A 156 3.40 -4.46 1.38
C GLU A 156 1.90 -4.22 1.53
N MET A 157 1.45 -3.03 1.93
CA MET A 157 0.02 -2.69 1.97
C MET A 157 -0.61 -2.81 0.58
N GLN A 158 0.08 -2.36 -0.46
CA GLN A 158 -0.41 -2.46 -1.84
C GLN A 158 -0.42 -3.91 -2.34
N ILE A 159 0.66 -4.66 -2.11
CA ILE A 159 0.80 -6.06 -2.51
C ILE A 159 -0.28 -6.93 -1.86
N THR A 160 -0.55 -6.69 -0.59
CA THR A 160 -1.56 -7.43 0.19
C THR A 160 -2.99 -6.91 0.03
N ASN A 161 -3.17 -5.86 -0.79
CA ASN A 161 -4.46 -5.21 -1.05
C ASN A 161 -5.15 -4.65 0.21
N ILE A 162 -4.38 -4.26 1.21
CA ILE A 162 -4.90 -3.59 2.39
C ILE A 162 -5.11 -2.11 2.05
N GLY A 163 -6.36 -1.66 2.01
CA GLY A 163 -6.71 -0.27 1.68
C GLY A 163 -6.88 0.64 2.88
N ARG A 164 -6.92 0.09 4.10
CA ARG A 164 -7.18 0.85 5.33
C ARG A 164 -5.95 0.84 6.22
N TYR A 165 -5.10 1.83 6.06
CA TYR A 165 -3.91 2.01 6.90
C TYR A 165 -3.69 3.50 7.19
N ALA A 166 -3.00 3.78 8.30
CA ALA A 166 -2.61 5.12 8.67
C ALA A 166 -1.18 5.12 9.21
N ILE A 167 -0.44 6.19 8.92
CA ILE A 167 0.86 6.45 9.53
C ILE A 167 0.62 7.34 10.74
N VAL A 168 1.05 6.89 11.91
CA VAL A 168 0.81 7.54 13.19
C VAL A 168 2.12 7.58 13.98
N ASP A 169 2.31 8.62 14.77
CA ASP A 169 3.47 8.73 15.64
C ASP A 169 3.46 7.63 16.70
N ILE A 170 4.65 7.15 17.06
CA ILE A 170 4.80 6.14 18.11
C ILE A 170 4.59 6.78 19.48
N ALA A 171 3.82 6.12 20.34
CA ALA A 171 3.64 6.58 21.70
C ALA A 171 4.84 6.18 22.60
N PRO A 172 5.23 7.01 23.61
CA PRO A 172 6.34 6.68 24.52
C PRO A 172 6.20 5.33 25.20
N ALA A 173 4.98 4.94 25.57
CA ALA A 173 4.71 3.65 26.20
C ALA A 173 5.01 2.45 25.25
N GLU A 174 4.79 2.61 23.95
CA GLU A 174 5.09 1.57 22.96
C GLU A 174 6.59 1.41 22.73
N LEU A 175 7.35 2.52 22.83
CA LEU A 175 8.81 2.45 22.78
C LEU A 175 9.39 1.67 23.97
N GLU A 176 8.79 1.79 25.15
CA GLU A 176 9.21 1.03 26.32
C GLU A 176 8.91 -0.47 26.18
N LEU A 177 7.76 -0.83 25.59
CA LEU A 177 7.40 -2.22 25.32
C LEU A 177 8.42 -2.91 24.39
N ILE A 178 8.96 -2.17 23.40
CA ILE A 178 9.91 -2.73 22.43
C ILE A 178 11.33 -2.83 23.02
N LYS A 179 11.72 -1.91 23.91
CA LYS A 179 13.05 -1.93 24.54
C LYS A 179 13.25 -3.12 25.48
N ASN A 180 12.16 -3.69 25.99
CA ASN A 180 12.17 -4.82 26.92
C ASN A 180 12.11 -6.19 26.22
N LEU A 181 12.09 -6.22 24.87
CA LEU A 181 12.10 -7.39 24.00
C LEU A 181 13.44 -7.53 23.27
#